data_4bceab2c2e506527e3dcf32dd69fffed
#
_entry.id   4bceab2c2e506527e3dcf32dd69fffed
#
_cell.length_a   1.000
_cell.length_b   1.000
_cell.length_c   1.000
_cell.angle_alpha   90.00
_cell.angle_beta   90.00
_cell.angle_gamma   90.00
#
_symmetry.space_group_name_H-M   'P 1'
#
loop_
_entity.id
_entity.type
_entity.pdbx_description
1 polymer ?
#
loop_
_entity_poly.entity_id
_entity_poly.type
_entity_poly.pdbx_seq_one_letter_code
_entity_poly.pdbx_strand_id
1 'polypeptide(L)'
;MSTLKPVITRHPALRDDIGDLMTRRPVPGPGIDRVGAFLFLNHHGPQNYPAGNQGLPFGPHPHRGFETVTFILDGSLAHRDTASHESIIYRGGVQWMTAGSGLVHSEVSPEKFKKDGGSLELLQLWVNLPARLKMTAPRYIGLQRDQVPAFAIDGNRVTVNLIAGNWEGHAGPVASLTGMFMATLELKTGGYVRFEQLKNRDVFLYVARGNVVVDETHAAAFELVEPGDGDAIEIRATSDAFVVFGHADPIDEPVVAHGPFVMNSVEEINQAFADFRAGRFGVPI
;
A
#
# COMPACT_ATOMS: atom_id res chain seq x y z
N MET A 1 18.59 -24.14 9.18
CA MET A 1 17.24 -23.94 8.58
C MET A 1 16.74 -22.61 9.10
N SER A 2 16.18 -21.75 8.26
CA SER A 2 15.56 -20.49 8.66
C SER A 2 14.32 -20.79 9.51
N THR A 3 14.16 -20.06 10.64
CA THR A 3 13.02 -20.21 11.54
C THR A 3 11.81 -19.49 10.93
N LEU A 4 10.66 -20.14 10.87
CA LEU A 4 9.43 -19.49 10.43
C LEU A 4 9.00 -18.41 11.42
N LYS A 5 8.40 -17.33 10.89
CA LYS A 5 7.70 -16.31 11.68
C LYS A 5 6.31 -16.84 12.04
N PRO A 6 6.03 -17.14 13.31
CA PRO A 6 4.69 -17.56 13.71
C PRO A 6 3.70 -16.41 13.52
N VAL A 7 2.44 -16.72 13.25
CA VAL A 7 1.39 -15.72 13.26
C VAL A 7 0.98 -15.41 14.70
N ILE A 8 1.15 -14.15 15.12
CA ILE A 8 0.73 -13.68 16.45
C ILE A 8 -0.78 -13.50 16.47
N THR A 9 -1.30 -12.76 15.49
CA THR A 9 -2.73 -12.49 15.37
C THR A 9 -3.11 -12.08 13.95
N ARG A 10 -4.39 -11.92 13.72
CA ARG A 10 -4.99 -11.41 12.48
C ARG A 10 -5.91 -10.25 12.82
N HIS A 11 -5.83 -9.19 12.06
CA HIS A 11 -6.62 -7.98 12.22
C HIS A 11 -7.61 -7.87 11.08
N PRO A 12 -8.92 -8.01 11.33
CA PRO A 12 -9.94 -7.85 10.29
C PRO A 12 -10.01 -6.38 9.85
N ALA A 13 -10.12 -6.15 8.55
CA ALA A 13 -10.36 -4.83 8.00
C ALA A 13 -11.82 -4.42 8.24
N LEU A 14 -12.03 -3.57 9.24
CA LEU A 14 -13.36 -3.08 9.60
C LEU A 14 -13.87 -2.06 8.59
N ARG A 15 -15.18 -2.02 8.41
CA ARG A 15 -15.85 -1.02 7.55
C ARG A 15 -15.63 0.39 8.08
N ASP A 16 -15.19 1.28 7.19
CA ASP A 16 -14.94 2.70 7.43
C ASP A 16 -15.20 3.48 6.12
N ASP A 17 -16.46 3.48 5.70
CA ASP A 17 -16.89 4.00 4.40
C ASP A 17 -16.67 5.50 4.26
N ILE A 18 -16.28 5.95 3.07
CA ILE A 18 -16.03 7.36 2.73
C ILE A 18 -17.12 7.82 1.75
N GLY A 19 -18.19 8.41 2.29
CA GLY A 19 -19.39 8.70 1.50
C GLY A 19 -20.01 7.41 0.96
N ASP A 20 -20.13 7.29 -0.36
CA ASP A 20 -20.64 6.09 -1.05
C ASP A 20 -19.54 5.06 -1.39
N LEU A 21 -18.27 5.40 -1.15
CA LEU A 21 -17.16 4.50 -1.38
C LEU A 21 -17.03 3.50 -0.24
N MET A 22 -17.31 2.24 -0.55
CA MET A 22 -17.06 1.15 0.40
C MET A 22 -15.58 1.08 0.73
N THR A 23 -15.26 1.23 2.01
CA THR A 23 -13.89 1.19 2.50
C THR A 23 -13.77 0.26 3.70
N ARG A 24 -12.65 -0.45 3.77
CA ARG A 24 -12.27 -1.25 4.94
C ARG A 24 -10.87 -0.85 5.36
N ARG A 25 -10.65 -0.84 6.69
CA ARG A 25 -9.34 -0.48 7.27
C ARG A 25 -8.88 -1.54 8.26
N PRO A 26 -7.79 -2.27 7.96
CA PRO A 26 -7.19 -3.19 8.93
C PRO A 26 -6.20 -2.48 9.86
N VAL A 27 -5.52 -1.42 9.39
CA VAL A 27 -4.52 -0.65 10.14
C VAL A 27 -4.59 0.85 9.79
N PRO A 28 -4.59 1.76 10.78
CA PRO A 28 -4.79 1.46 12.19
C PRO A 28 -6.18 0.89 12.46
N GLY A 29 -6.27 0.05 13.46
CA GLY A 29 -7.50 -0.64 13.82
C GLY A 29 -7.46 -1.14 15.27
N PRO A 30 -8.52 -1.81 15.74
CA PRO A 30 -8.53 -2.35 17.08
C PRO A 30 -7.35 -3.29 17.33
N GLY A 31 -6.53 -2.94 18.33
CA GLY A 31 -5.36 -3.74 18.75
C GLY A 31 -4.11 -3.57 17.88
N ILE A 32 -4.16 -2.70 16.85
CA ILE A 32 -3.00 -2.40 16.01
C ILE A 32 -2.97 -0.95 15.55
N ASP A 33 -1.91 -0.23 15.89
CA ASP A 33 -1.72 1.15 15.43
C ASP A 33 -0.94 1.22 14.10
N ARG A 34 0.01 0.32 13.91
CA ARG A 34 0.83 0.19 12.71
C ARG A 34 1.59 -1.14 12.68
N VAL A 35 2.15 -1.51 11.54
CA VAL A 35 3.11 -2.62 11.40
C VAL A 35 4.45 -2.01 11.02
N GLY A 36 5.29 -1.68 12.01
CA GLY A 36 6.57 -1.03 11.77
C GLY A 36 6.47 0.22 10.90
N ALA A 37 7.08 0.18 9.71
CA ALA A 37 7.04 1.26 8.73
C ALA A 37 5.67 1.40 8.02
N PHE A 38 4.78 0.41 8.11
CA PHE A 38 3.47 0.41 7.46
C PHE A 38 2.42 1.03 8.40
N LEU A 39 1.98 2.25 8.08
CA LEU A 39 1.21 3.09 8.99
C LEU A 39 -0.30 2.95 8.84
N PHE A 40 -0.76 2.67 7.62
CA PHE A 40 -2.16 2.79 7.30
C PHE A 40 -2.48 1.99 6.04
N LEU A 41 -3.60 1.29 6.01
CA LEU A 41 -4.14 0.69 4.81
C LEU A 41 -5.65 0.96 4.70
N ASN A 42 -6.08 1.53 3.59
CA ASN A 42 -7.46 1.46 3.14
C ASN A 42 -7.62 0.47 2.00
N HIS A 43 -8.63 -0.36 2.08
CA HIS A 43 -9.11 -1.20 1.00
C HIS A 43 -10.47 -0.66 0.52
N HIS A 44 -10.46 0.02 -0.62
CA HIS A 44 -11.63 0.58 -1.28
C HIS A 44 -12.26 -0.44 -2.21
N GLY A 45 -13.51 -0.72 -2.04
CA GLY A 45 -14.25 -1.73 -2.78
C GLY A 45 -14.13 -3.15 -2.19
N PRO A 46 -14.29 -4.23 -3.01
CA PRO A 46 -14.76 -4.18 -4.40
C PRO A 46 -16.18 -3.59 -4.50
N GLN A 47 -16.40 -2.77 -5.51
CA GLN A 47 -17.65 -2.04 -5.71
C GLN A 47 -17.89 -1.80 -7.20
N ASN A 48 -19.17 -1.82 -7.62
CA ASN A 48 -19.55 -1.43 -8.97
C ASN A 48 -20.20 -0.06 -8.98
N TYR A 49 -19.68 0.84 -9.78
CA TYR A 49 -20.23 2.16 -10.01
C TYR A 49 -21.16 2.16 -11.23
N PRO A 50 -22.34 2.79 -11.14
CA PRO A 50 -23.20 2.99 -12.31
C PRO A 50 -22.58 3.98 -13.30
N ALA A 51 -23.07 4.00 -14.52
CA ALA A 51 -22.76 5.05 -15.48
C ALA A 51 -23.26 6.42 -14.97
N GLY A 52 -22.50 7.49 -15.22
CA GLY A 52 -22.79 8.83 -14.75
C GLY A 52 -22.51 9.07 -13.26
N ASN A 53 -21.60 8.27 -12.66
CA ASN A 53 -21.21 8.41 -11.26
C ASN A 53 -20.27 9.61 -11.02
N GLN A 54 -20.09 9.99 -9.75
CA GLN A 54 -19.18 11.07 -9.36
C GLN A 54 -17.70 10.62 -9.22
N GLY A 55 -17.45 9.32 -9.22
CA GLY A 55 -16.12 8.73 -9.03
C GLY A 55 -15.61 8.81 -7.59
N LEU A 56 -14.30 8.63 -7.45
CA LEU A 56 -13.62 8.66 -6.16
C LEU A 56 -13.64 10.07 -5.53
N PRO A 57 -13.82 10.18 -4.19
CA PRO A 57 -14.00 11.45 -3.50
C PRO A 57 -12.68 12.16 -3.11
N PHE A 58 -11.53 11.74 -3.64
CA PHE A 58 -10.21 12.23 -3.23
C PHE A 58 -9.74 13.40 -4.10
N GLY A 59 -10.45 14.53 -4.02
CA GLY A 59 -10.01 15.80 -4.60
C GLY A 59 -8.69 16.29 -3.99
N PRO A 60 -8.20 17.49 -4.36
CA PRO A 60 -6.92 18.00 -3.89
C PRO A 60 -6.78 18.01 -2.37
N HIS A 61 -5.74 17.33 -1.86
CA HIS A 61 -5.41 17.26 -0.44
C HIS A 61 -3.90 17.12 -0.22
N PRO A 62 -3.36 17.63 0.91
CA PRO A 62 -1.93 17.65 1.15
C PRO A 62 -1.44 16.35 1.80
N HIS A 63 -0.12 16.07 1.66
CA HIS A 63 0.61 15.09 2.47
C HIS A 63 2.02 15.59 2.78
N ARG A 64 2.60 15.16 3.93
CA ARG A 64 4.01 15.38 4.28
C ARG A 64 4.55 14.26 5.18
N GLY A 65 5.81 13.88 4.96
CA GLY A 65 6.61 13.07 5.87
C GLY A 65 6.51 11.57 5.69
N PHE A 66 5.83 11.09 4.63
CA PHE A 66 5.64 9.67 4.35
C PHE A 66 5.44 9.42 2.85
N GLU A 67 5.18 8.18 2.48
CA GLU A 67 4.89 7.75 1.13
C GLU A 67 3.50 7.10 1.05
N THR A 68 2.82 7.23 -0.09
CA THR A 68 1.62 6.45 -0.40
C THR A 68 1.90 5.47 -1.52
N VAL A 69 1.41 4.24 -1.37
CA VAL A 69 1.45 3.20 -2.40
C VAL A 69 0.03 2.77 -2.69
N THR A 70 -0.44 2.98 -3.94
CA THR A 70 -1.79 2.60 -4.33
C THR A 70 -1.74 1.47 -5.35
N PHE A 71 -2.36 0.35 -5.02
CA PHE A 71 -2.48 -0.84 -5.88
C PHE A 71 -3.86 -0.83 -6.54
N ILE A 72 -3.91 -0.93 -7.87
CA ILE A 72 -5.15 -0.93 -8.63
C ILE A 72 -5.55 -2.40 -8.90
N LEU A 73 -6.45 -2.96 -8.09
CA LEU A 73 -6.91 -4.34 -8.25
C LEU A 73 -7.99 -4.44 -9.32
N ASP A 74 -8.82 -3.40 -9.43
CA ASP A 74 -9.82 -3.28 -10.50
C ASP A 74 -10.14 -1.80 -10.77
N GLY A 75 -10.52 -1.48 -12.00
CA GLY A 75 -10.80 -0.11 -12.43
C GLY A 75 -9.57 0.70 -12.80
N SER A 76 -9.58 1.97 -12.45
CA SER A 76 -8.49 2.90 -12.75
C SER A 76 -8.49 4.11 -11.82
N LEU A 77 -7.32 4.74 -11.67
CA LEU A 77 -7.10 5.90 -10.83
C LEU A 77 -6.34 6.97 -11.59
N ALA A 78 -6.84 8.20 -11.60
CA ALA A 78 -6.15 9.37 -12.12
C ALA A 78 -5.48 10.10 -10.95
N HIS A 79 -4.17 10.31 -11.08
CA HIS A 79 -3.35 11.08 -10.15
C HIS A 79 -2.94 12.41 -10.79
N ARG A 80 -2.92 13.47 -9.99
CA ARG A 80 -2.32 14.76 -10.32
C ARG A 80 -1.75 15.39 -9.06
N ASP A 81 -0.57 16.03 -9.15
CA ASP A 81 0.07 16.66 -7.99
C ASP A 81 0.72 18.01 -8.29
N THR A 82 1.06 18.75 -7.23
CA THR A 82 1.73 20.07 -7.30
C THR A 82 3.19 19.99 -7.75
N ALA A 83 3.77 18.80 -7.88
CA ALA A 83 5.09 18.59 -8.47
C ALA A 83 5.02 18.33 -10.00
N SER A 84 3.84 18.57 -10.61
CA SER A 84 3.55 18.46 -12.04
C SER A 84 3.56 17.02 -12.58
N HIS A 85 3.27 16.03 -11.73
CA HIS A 85 3.00 14.67 -12.21
C HIS A 85 1.51 14.51 -12.49
N GLU A 86 1.22 13.83 -13.59
CA GLU A 86 -0.13 13.45 -13.99
C GLU A 86 -0.10 12.06 -14.64
N SER A 87 -1.01 11.18 -14.24
CA SER A 87 -1.12 9.84 -14.81
C SER A 87 -2.50 9.23 -14.60
N ILE A 88 -2.82 8.23 -15.42
CA ILE A 88 -3.94 7.32 -15.18
C ILE A 88 -3.36 5.91 -15.08
N ILE A 89 -3.53 5.26 -13.93
CA ILE A 89 -3.09 3.90 -13.69
C ILE A 89 -4.29 2.97 -13.75
N TYR A 90 -4.14 1.89 -14.50
CA TYR A 90 -5.19 0.90 -14.73
C TYR A 90 -4.97 -0.36 -13.89
N ARG A 91 -5.94 -1.27 -13.93
CA ARG A 91 -5.91 -2.56 -13.24
C ARG A 91 -4.56 -3.28 -13.37
N GLY A 92 -4.04 -3.74 -12.23
CA GLY A 92 -2.74 -4.41 -12.10
C GLY A 92 -1.56 -3.45 -12.02
N GLY A 93 -1.78 -2.15 -12.22
CA GLY A 93 -0.77 -1.13 -12.03
C GLY A 93 -0.66 -0.66 -10.59
N VAL A 94 0.38 0.12 -10.31
CA VAL A 94 0.72 0.65 -8.99
C VAL A 94 1.18 2.09 -9.14
N GLN A 95 0.80 2.95 -8.22
CA GLN A 95 1.45 4.25 -8.05
C GLN A 95 2.16 4.31 -6.71
N TRP A 96 3.33 4.94 -6.69
CA TRP A 96 4.15 5.18 -5.51
C TRP A 96 4.49 6.66 -5.45
N MET A 97 3.98 7.35 -4.45
CA MET A 97 4.21 8.77 -4.26
C MET A 97 4.97 9.01 -2.95
N THR A 98 6.12 9.63 -3.04
CA THR A 98 6.83 10.19 -1.89
C THR A 98 6.32 11.59 -1.63
N ALA A 99 5.58 11.82 -0.55
CA ALA A 99 5.14 13.16 -0.17
C ALA A 99 6.30 14.00 0.37
N GLY A 100 7.20 13.39 1.11
CA GLY A 100 8.44 14.02 1.59
C GLY A 100 8.21 15.36 2.27
N SER A 101 8.82 16.43 1.75
CA SER A 101 8.72 17.78 2.28
C SER A 101 7.34 18.44 2.15
N GLY A 102 6.44 17.81 1.42
CA GLY A 102 5.05 18.19 1.25
C GLY A 102 4.67 18.46 -0.20
N LEU A 103 3.50 17.99 -0.57
CA LEU A 103 2.81 18.28 -1.82
C LEU A 103 1.30 18.27 -1.60
N VAL A 104 0.55 18.74 -2.59
CA VAL A 104 -0.89 18.52 -2.72
C VAL A 104 -1.11 17.60 -3.91
N HIS A 105 -1.96 16.60 -3.75
CA HIS A 105 -2.36 15.73 -4.86
C HIS A 105 -3.86 15.48 -4.87
N SER A 106 -4.34 14.93 -5.98
CA SER A 106 -5.67 14.40 -6.13
C SER A 106 -5.62 12.98 -6.71
N GLU A 107 -6.53 12.14 -6.24
CA GLU A 107 -6.68 10.75 -6.67
C GLU A 107 -8.15 10.50 -7.01
N VAL A 108 -8.51 10.72 -8.26
CA VAL A 108 -9.91 10.72 -8.72
C VAL A 108 -10.14 9.66 -9.80
N SER A 109 -11.40 9.33 -10.01
CA SER A 109 -11.75 8.48 -11.16
C SER A 109 -11.58 9.23 -12.47
N PRO A 110 -10.99 8.62 -13.52
CA PRO A 110 -10.94 9.20 -14.86
C PRO A 110 -12.35 9.51 -15.42
N GLU A 111 -12.47 10.51 -16.26
CA GLU A 111 -13.75 10.93 -16.87
C GLU A 111 -14.47 9.78 -17.59
N LYS A 112 -13.69 8.90 -18.26
CA LYS A 112 -14.26 7.71 -18.91
C LYS A 112 -14.94 6.79 -17.88
N PHE A 113 -14.33 6.57 -16.70
CA PHE A 113 -14.92 5.74 -15.64
C PHE A 113 -16.18 6.40 -15.07
N LYS A 114 -16.18 7.70 -14.85
CA LYS A 114 -17.39 8.41 -14.39
C LYS A 114 -18.54 8.28 -15.38
N LYS A 115 -18.26 8.40 -16.67
CA LYS A 115 -19.25 8.29 -17.74
C LYS A 115 -19.82 6.89 -17.87
N ASP A 116 -18.96 5.87 -17.89
CA ASP A 116 -19.33 4.51 -18.27
C ASP A 116 -19.65 3.63 -17.05
N GLY A 117 -19.16 4.00 -15.86
CA GLY A 117 -19.19 3.15 -14.66
C GLY A 117 -18.20 1.99 -14.76
N GLY A 118 -18.38 1.03 -13.88
CA GLY A 118 -17.58 -0.19 -13.85
C GLY A 118 -17.16 -0.62 -12.44
N SER A 119 -16.37 -1.68 -12.38
CA SER A 119 -15.82 -2.18 -11.12
C SER A 119 -14.65 -1.32 -10.65
N LEU A 120 -14.54 -1.18 -9.33
CA LEU A 120 -13.45 -0.49 -8.65
C LEU A 120 -12.99 -1.31 -7.44
N GLU A 121 -11.70 -1.53 -7.34
CA GLU A 121 -11.05 -2.05 -6.14
C GLU A 121 -9.61 -1.53 -6.07
N LEU A 122 -9.31 -0.80 -5.00
CA LEU A 122 -8.02 -0.16 -4.78
C LEU A 122 -7.53 -0.45 -3.36
N LEU A 123 -6.23 -0.57 -3.19
CA LEU A 123 -5.59 -0.56 -1.88
C LEU A 123 -4.69 0.67 -1.80
N GLN A 124 -4.81 1.45 -0.73
CA GLN A 124 -3.91 2.56 -0.46
C GLN A 124 -3.17 2.33 0.85
N LEU A 125 -1.87 2.16 0.76
CA LEU A 125 -0.94 1.91 1.87
C LEU A 125 -0.11 3.17 2.13
N TRP A 126 -0.02 3.58 3.40
CA TRP A 126 0.91 4.62 3.82
C TRP A 126 2.15 4.00 4.43
N VAL A 127 3.31 4.48 3.99
CA VAL A 127 4.61 3.98 4.39
C VAL A 127 5.40 5.11 5.03
N ASN A 128 5.90 4.88 6.24
CA ASN A 128 6.69 5.86 6.99
C ASN A 128 8.06 6.09 6.36
N LEU A 129 8.57 7.28 6.55
CA LEU A 129 9.96 7.63 6.28
C LEU A 129 10.66 7.94 7.62
N PRO A 130 11.94 7.54 7.80
CA PRO A 130 12.73 7.99 8.94
C PRO A 130 12.95 9.51 8.90
N ALA A 131 13.20 10.13 10.05
CA ALA A 131 13.32 11.58 10.20
C ALA A 131 14.21 12.24 9.12
N ARG A 132 15.36 11.61 8.83
CA ARG A 132 16.31 12.07 7.81
C ARG A 132 15.75 12.15 6.39
N LEU A 133 14.66 11.44 6.10
CA LEU A 133 14.02 11.38 4.78
C LEU A 133 12.66 12.07 4.71
N LYS A 134 12.05 12.45 5.86
CA LYS A 134 10.73 13.09 5.89
C LYS A 134 10.64 14.38 5.11
N MET A 135 11.75 15.10 4.97
CA MET A 135 11.82 16.36 4.23
C MET A 135 12.51 16.22 2.86
N THR A 136 12.58 15.01 2.31
CA THR A 136 13.08 14.80 0.93
C THR A 136 12.13 15.41 -0.10
N ALA A 137 12.65 15.72 -1.29
CA ALA A 137 11.83 16.27 -2.36
C ALA A 137 10.71 15.28 -2.76
N PRO A 138 9.49 15.76 -3.05
CA PRO A 138 8.41 14.92 -3.56
C PRO A 138 8.80 14.17 -4.82
N ARG A 139 8.32 12.92 -4.93
CA ARG A 139 8.56 12.05 -6.09
C ARG A 139 7.28 11.26 -6.41
N TYR A 140 7.13 10.93 -7.66
CA TYR A 140 6.02 10.10 -8.14
C TYR A 140 6.51 9.06 -9.15
N ILE A 141 6.02 7.83 -9.01
CA ILE A 141 6.24 6.74 -9.95
C ILE A 141 4.89 6.08 -10.20
N GLY A 142 4.41 6.13 -11.45
CA GLY A 142 3.23 5.39 -11.89
C GLY A 142 3.67 4.24 -12.80
N LEU A 143 3.24 3.03 -12.48
CA LEU A 143 3.55 1.81 -13.24
C LEU A 143 2.27 1.18 -13.74
N GLN A 144 2.19 0.91 -15.03
CA GLN A 144 1.16 0.06 -15.60
C GLN A 144 1.49 -1.43 -15.31
N ARG A 145 0.52 -2.30 -15.49
CA ARG A 145 0.66 -3.74 -15.26
C ARG A 145 1.88 -4.36 -15.94
N ASP A 146 2.14 -3.98 -17.18
CA ASP A 146 3.24 -4.49 -18.02
C ASP A 146 4.62 -3.93 -17.62
N GLN A 147 4.67 -2.90 -16.80
CA GLN A 147 5.89 -2.32 -16.24
C GLN A 147 6.26 -2.93 -14.88
N VAL A 148 5.39 -3.75 -14.30
CA VAL A 148 5.66 -4.48 -13.05
C VAL A 148 6.14 -5.88 -13.40
N PRO A 149 7.42 -6.24 -13.12
CA PRO A 149 7.95 -7.58 -13.36
C PRO A 149 7.11 -8.64 -12.64
N ALA A 150 6.72 -9.69 -13.37
CA ALA A 150 5.89 -10.77 -12.88
C ALA A 150 6.61 -12.11 -13.04
N PHE A 151 6.75 -12.84 -11.94
CA PHE A 151 7.47 -14.11 -11.89
C PHE A 151 6.51 -15.23 -11.53
N ALA A 152 6.33 -16.16 -12.45
CA ALA A 152 5.51 -17.36 -12.22
C ALA A 152 6.37 -18.44 -11.57
N ILE A 153 5.92 -18.95 -10.43
CA ILE A 153 6.59 -19.99 -9.64
C ILE A 153 5.59 -21.09 -9.25
N ASP A 154 6.08 -22.13 -8.57
CA ASP A 154 5.27 -23.24 -8.07
C ASP A 154 4.37 -23.86 -9.16
N GLY A 155 4.93 -24.13 -10.34
CA GLY A 155 4.18 -24.67 -11.47
C GLY A 155 3.10 -23.71 -12.01
N ASN A 156 3.37 -22.41 -12.01
CA ASN A 156 2.45 -21.34 -12.41
C ASN A 156 1.22 -21.18 -11.49
N ARG A 157 1.27 -21.70 -10.27
CA ARG A 157 0.21 -21.48 -9.28
C ARG A 157 0.38 -20.20 -8.51
N VAL A 158 1.57 -19.59 -8.51
CA VAL A 158 1.85 -18.31 -7.88
C VAL A 158 2.51 -17.39 -8.89
N THR A 159 2.04 -16.14 -8.94
CA THR A 159 2.70 -15.04 -9.63
C THR A 159 3.11 -14.00 -8.60
N VAL A 160 4.41 -13.71 -8.53
CA VAL A 160 4.97 -12.63 -7.72
C VAL A 160 5.15 -11.42 -8.63
N ASN A 161 4.39 -10.35 -8.38
CA ASN A 161 4.52 -9.07 -9.08
C ASN A 161 5.44 -8.18 -8.24
N LEU A 162 6.70 -8.05 -8.62
CA LEU A 162 7.74 -7.36 -7.85
C LEU A 162 7.70 -5.85 -8.11
N ILE A 163 7.40 -5.06 -7.07
CA ILE A 163 7.25 -3.60 -7.17
C ILE A 163 8.52 -2.90 -6.71
N ALA A 164 9.06 -3.28 -5.55
CA ALA A 164 10.26 -2.67 -4.97
C ALA A 164 11.13 -3.73 -4.27
N GLY A 165 12.40 -3.45 -4.12
CA GLY A 165 13.38 -4.35 -3.50
C GLY A 165 13.94 -5.38 -4.47
N ASN A 166 14.54 -6.43 -3.93
CA ASN A 166 15.16 -7.51 -4.72
C ASN A 166 14.55 -8.86 -4.35
N TRP A 167 14.30 -9.68 -5.35
CA TRP A 167 13.79 -11.04 -5.19
C TRP A 167 14.39 -11.97 -6.26
N GLU A 168 14.99 -13.09 -5.83
CA GLU A 168 15.61 -14.09 -6.71
C GLU A 168 16.56 -13.47 -7.76
N GLY A 169 17.35 -12.45 -7.34
CA GLY A 169 18.30 -11.76 -8.21
C GLY A 169 17.69 -10.69 -9.13
N HIS A 170 16.42 -10.43 -9.05
CA HIS A 170 15.72 -9.40 -9.82
C HIS A 170 15.40 -8.20 -8.94
N ALA A 171 15.55 -6.99 -9.48
CA ALA A 171 15.18 -5.75 -8.83
C ALA A 171 13.80 -5.29 -9.27
N GLY A 172 13.00 -4.82 -8.31
CA GLY A 172 11.75 -4.12 -8.61
C GLY A 172 12.00 -2.75 -9.25
N PRO A 173 11.06 -2.24 -10.06
CA PRO A 173 11.19 -0.96 -10.77
C PRO A 173 11.20 0.26 -9.85
N VAL A 174 10.67 0.15 -8.62
CA VAL A 174 10.68 1.24 -7.65
C VAL A 174 11.92 1.14 -6.77
N ALA A 175 12.80 2.14 -6.89
CA ALA A 175 13.92 2.30 -5.95
C ALA A 175 13.38 2.95 -4.66
N SER A 176 13.00 2.12 -3.68
CA SER A 176 12.55 2.57 -2.36
C SER A 176 13.64 3.36 -1.64
N LEU A 177 13.26 4.46 -1.01
CA LEU A 177 14.16 5.30 -0.21
C LEU A 177 14.69 4.60 1.04
N THR A 178 14.00 3.57 1.52
CA THR A 178 14.30 2.83 2.75
C THR A 178 14.75 1.38 2.50
N GLY A 179 14.95 0.98 1.25
CA GLY A 179 15.30 -0.40 0.93
C GLY A 179 14.16 -1.41 1.21
N MET A 180 12.92 -0.93 1.18
CA MET A 180 11.73 -1.75 1.38
C MET A 180 11.55 -2.75 0.24
N PHE A 181 11.10 -3.96 0.58
CA PHE A 181 10.54 -4.92 -0.37
C PHE A 181 9.02 -4.75 -0.46
N MET A 182 8.49 -4.78 -1.67
CA MET A 182 7.04 -4.74 -1.90
C MET A 182 6.67 -5.57 -3.14
N ALA A 183 5.70 -6.44 -2.97
CA ALA A 183 5.15 -7.26 -4.06
C ALA A 183 3.64 -7.47 -3.87
N THR A 184 2.94 -7.77 -4.96
CA THR A 184 1.63 -8.41 -4.89
C THR A 184 1.74 -9.86 -5.35
N LEU A 185 0.95 -10.73 -4.74
CA LEU A 185 0.93 -12.16 -5.02
C LEU A 185 -0.43 -12.54 -5.57
N GLU A 186 -0.45 -13.12 -6.75
CA GLU A 186 -1.62 -13.79 -7.32
C GLU A 186 -1.42 -15.30 -7.13
N LEU A 187 -2.26 -15.93 -6.31
CA LEU A 187 -2.13 -17.34 -5.97
C LEU A 187 -3.36 -18.10 -6.47
N LYS A 188 -3.12 -19.21 -7.13
CA LYS A 188 -4.14 -20.23 -7.41
C LYS A 188 -4.27 -21.17 -6.23
N THR A 189 -5.42 -21.82 -6.10
CA THR A 189 -5.64 -22.85 -5.07
C THR A 189 -4.49 -23.86 -5.02
N GLY A 190 -3.92 -24.07 -3.83
CA GLY A 190 -2.75 -24.92 -3.59
C GLY A 190 -1.39 -24.28 -3.89
N GLY A 191 -1.38 -23.06 -4.44
CA GLY A 191 -0.14 -22.31 -4.70
C GLY A 191 0.63 -22.00 -3.42
N TYR A 192 1.95 -22.08 -3.50
CA TYR A 192 2.86 -21.94 -2.37
C TYR A 192 4.02 -21.00 -2.71
N VAL A 193 4.34 -20.12 -1.77
CA VAL A 193 5.53 -19.26 -1.84
C VAL A 193 6.15 -19.12 -0.46
N ARG A 194 7.48 -19.03 -0.42
CA ARG A 194 8.27 -18.79 0.78
C ARG A 194 9.15 -17.57 0.56
N PHE A 195 9.15 -16.67 1.55
CA PHE A 195 10.07 -15.54 1.62
C PHE A 195 11.04 -15.77 2.78
N GLU A 196 12.31 -15.49 2.55
CA GLU A 196 13.41 -15.67 3.51
C GLU A 196 14.12 -14.34 3.79
N GLN A 197 15.11 -14.36 4.69
CA GLN A 197 15.90 -13.18 5.09
C GLN A 197 15.03 -12.08 5.76
N LEU A 198 14.02 -12.51 6.53
CA LEU A 198 13.10 -11.62 7.22
C LEU A 198 13.47 -11.36 8.70
N LYS A 199 14.66 -11.83 9.12
CA LYS A 199 15.12 -11.61 10.49
C LYS A 199 15.25 -10.12 10.78
N ASN A 200 14.66 -9.69 11.91
CA ASN A 200 14.62 -8.28 12.32
C ASN A 200 13.96 -7.33 11.31
N ARG A 201 13.09 -7.84 10.43
CA ARG A 201 12.31 -7.02 9.51
C ARG A 201 10.85 -6.98 9.93
N ASP A 202 10.24 -5.80 9.83
CA ASP A 202 8.80 -5.65 9.90
C ASP A 202 8.17 -6.25 8.65
N VAL A 203 7.20 -7.15 8.81
CA VAL A 203 6.53 -7.82 7.69
C VAL A 203 5.08 -7.41 7.64
N PHE A 204 4.65 -6.92 6.49
CA PHE A 204 3.27 -6.59 6.16
C PHE A 204 2.70 -7.65 5.22
N LEU A 205 1.61 -8.31 5.63
CA LEU A 205 0.90 -9.29 4.83
C LEU A 205 -0.61 -9.03 4.94
N TYR A 206 -1.21 -8.61 3.84
CA TYR A 206 -2.64 -8.36 3.78
C TYR A 206 -3.31 -9.23 2.71
N VAL A 207 -4.30 -10.00 3.11
CA VAL A 207 -5.10 -10.82 2.21
C VAL A 207 -6.24 -9.97 1.66
N ALA A 208 -6.10 -9.50 0.42
CA ALA A 208 -7.14 -8.68 -0.21
C ALA A 208 -8.31 -9.53 -0.74
N ARG A 209 -8.02 -10.69 -1.28
CA ARG A 209 -9.03 -11.62 -1.82
C ARG A 209 -8.66 -13.07 -1.53
N GLY A 210 -9.66 -13.94 -1.39
CA GLY A 210 -9.46 -15.37 -1.20
C GLY A 210 -9.04 -15.76 0.20
N ASN A 211 -8.40 -16.93 0.33
CA ASN A 211 -7.98 -17.50 1.60
C ASN A 211 -6.59 -18.11 1.48
N VAL A 212 -5.78 -17.90 2.49
CA VAL A 212 -4.43 -18.46 2.59
C VAL A 212 -4.19 -19.09 3.95
N VAL A 213 -3.16 -19.90 4.05
CA VAL A 213 -2.56 -20.35 5.30
C VAL A 213 -1.17 -19.73 5.37
N VAL A 214 -0.88 -19.06 6.47
CA VAL A 214 0.42 -18.47 6.79
C VAL A 214 0.89 -19.16 8.07
N ASP A 215 2.00 -19.90 8.01
CA ASP A 215 2.48 -20.70 9.15
C ASP A 215 1.31 -21.40 9.82
N GLU A 216 0.72 -22.40 9.42
CA GLU A 216 -0.44 -23.15 9.97
C GLU A 216 -1.72 -22.32 10.30
N THR A 217 -1.66 -20.99 10.22
CA THR A 217 -2.78 -20.09 10.56
C THR A 217 -3.56 -19.71 9.31
N HIS A 218 -4.88 -19.97 9.32
CA HIS A 218 -5.77 -19.54 8.24
C HIS A 218 -6.02 -18.04 8.29
N ALA A 219 -5.87 -17.38 7.15
CA ALA A 219 -6.23 -15.98 6.94
C ALA A 219 -7.15 -15.85 5.72
N ALA A 220 -8.21 -15.08 5.88
CA ALA A 220 -9.24 -14.86 4.86
C ALA A 220 -9.12 -13.47 4.22
N ALA A 221 -9.89 -13.24 3.17
CA ALA A 221 -10.01 -11.91 2.57
C ALA A 221 -10.33 -10.85 3.62
N PHE A 222 -9.70 -9.69 3.48
CA PHE A 222 -9.80 -8.55 4.38
C PHE A 222 -9.14 -8.74 5.74
N GLU A 223 -8.16 -9.63 5.86
CA GLU A 223 -7.36 -9.78 7.08
C GLU A 223 -5.91 -9.35 6.84
N LEU A 224 -5.40 -8.55 7.78
CA LEU A 224 -3.98 -8.25 7.94
C LEU A 224 -3.40 -9.29 8.91
N VAL A 225 -2.37 -9.98 8.48
CA VAL A 225 -1.63 -10.96 9.30
C VAL A 225 -0.48 -10.26 9.99
N GLU A 226 -0.38 -10.42 11.29
CA GLU A 226 0.73 -9.94 12.11
C GLU A 226 1.68 -11.09 12.45
N PRO A 227 2.85 -11.19 11.77
CA PRO A 227 3.85 -12.21 12.07
C PRO A 227 4.69 -11.83 13.28
N GLY A 228 5.14 -12.84 14.02
CA GLY A 228 6.12 -12.72 15.09
C GLY A 228 7.56 -12.76 14.60
N ASP A 229 8.47 -13.08 15.52
CA ASP A 229 9.89 -13.18 15.22
C ASP A 229 10.22 -14.42 14.40
N GLY A 230 11.18 -14.32 13.52
CA GLY A 230 11.65 -15.39 12.64
C GLY A 230 12.38 -14.85 11.44
N ASP A 231 12.79 -15.75 10.54
CA ASP A 231 13.62 -15.43 9.38
C ASP A 231 12.93 -15.73 8.06
N ALA A 232 11.81 -16.44 8.08
CA ALA A 232 11.06 -16.80 6.88
C ALA A 232 9.54 -16.77 7.14
N ILE A 233 8.78 -16.62 6.05
CA ILE A 233 7.33 -16.74 6.06
C ILE A 233 6.89 -17.62 4.89
N GLU A 234 5.91 -18.50 5.14
CA GLU A 234 5.32 -19.37 4.15
C GLU A 234 3.86 -19.00 3.93
N ILE A 235 3.46 -18.91 2.66
CA ILE A 235 2.08 -18.58 2.27
C ILE A 235 1.59 -19.68 1.33
N ARG A 236 0.48 -20.31 1.69
CA ARG A 236 -0.20 -21.31 0.87
C ARG A 236 -1.65 -20.92 0.62
N ALA A 237 -2.05 -20.87 -0.62
CA ALA A 237 -3.44 -20.55 -0.97
C ALA A 237 -4.36 -21.76 -0.79
N THR A 238 -5.48 -21.57 -0.09
CA THR A 238 -6.56 -22.57 0.04
C THR A 238 -7.72 -22.30 -0.92
N SER A 239 -7.74 -21.11 -1.49
CA SER A 239 -8.57 -20.73 -2.66
C SER A 239 -7.74 -19.79 -3.54
N ASP A 240 -8.22 -19.45 -4.73
CA ASP A 240 -7.60 -18.38 -5.52
C ASP A 240 -7.55 -17.11 -4.65
N ALA A 241 -6.37 -16.49 -4.51
CA ALA A 241 -6.13 -15.40 -3.58
C ALA A 241 -5.28 -14.28 -4.18
N PHE A 242 -5.45 -13.08 -3.63
CA PHE A 242 -4.59 -11.92 -3.90
C PHE A 242 -4.08 -11.37 -2.57
N VAL A 243 -2.76 -11.26 -2.44
CA VAL A 243 -2.08 -10.82 -1.22
C VAL A 243 -1.15 -9.66 -1.53
N VAL A 244 -1.16 -8.62 -0.69
CA VAL A 244 -0.11 -7.62 -0.66
C VAL A 244 0.92 -8.03 0.37
N PHE A 245 2.16 -8.13 -0.04
CA PHE A 245 3.28 -8.54 0.79
C PHE A 245 4.41 -7.51 0.73
N GLY A 246 4.87 -7.08 1.88
CA GLY A 246 6.01 -6.18 1.99
C GLY A 246 6.80 -6.43 3.25
N HIS A 247 8.06 -6.02 3.24
CA HIS A 247 8.87 -5.98 4.45
C HIS A 247 9.87 -4.84 4.41
N ALA A 248 10.19 -4.30 5.58
CA ALA A 248 11.08 -3.15 5.74
C ALA A 248 11.99 -3.34 6.95
N ASP A 249 13.09 -2.58 6.98
CA ASP A 249 13.85 -2.41 8.21
C ASP A 249 13.03 -1.60 9.21
N PRO A 250 13.08 -1.91 10.51
CA PRO A 250 12.41 -1.14 11.53
C PRO A 250 12.85 0.32 11.53
N ILE A 251 11.90 1.22 11.73
CA ILE A 251 12.16 2.64 11.96
C ILE A 251 11.96 2.89 13.46
N ASP A 252 13.05 2.86 14.23
CA ASP A 252 13.05 3.07 15.69
C ASP A 252 13.08 4.57 16.00
N GLU A 253 12.04 5.26 15.60
CA GLU A 253 11.86 6.70 15.80
C GLU A 253 10.41 6.99 16.23
N PRO A 254 10.16 8.07 16.97
CA PRO A 254 8.79 8.51 17.26
C PRO A 254 7.97 8.73 16.00
N VAL A 255 6.71 8.33 16.02
CA VAL A 255 5.75 8.58 14.95
C VAL A 255 4.60 9.40 15.50
N VAL A 256 4.42 10.61 14.99
CA VAL A 256 3.30 11.49 15.30
C VAL A 256 2.51 11.73 14.02
N ALA A 257 1.29 11.22 13.98
CA ALA A 257 0.37 11.38 12.86
C ALA A 257 -0.79 12.29 13.25
N HIS A 258 -1.09 13.28 12.42
CA HIS A 258 -2.29 14.11 12.57
C HIS A 258 -2.81 14.56 11.21
N GLY A 259 -4.04 14.12 10.89
CA GLY A 259 -4.63 14.35 9.57
C GLY A 259 -3.75 13.82 8.46
N PRO A 260 -3.37 14.64 7.47
CA PRO A 260 -2.62 14.21 6.29
C PRO A 260 -1.09 14.24 6.48
N PHE A 261 -0.60 14.40 7.70
CA PHE A 261 0.84 14.56 7.99
C PHE A 261 1.33 13.50 8.97
N VAL A 262 2.55 12.99 8.72
CA VAL A 262 3.23 12.04 9.60
C VAL A 262 4.66 12.50 9.82
N MET A 263 4.95 12.94 11.05
CA MET A 263 6.23 13.51 11.44
C MET A 263 6.79 12.80 12.68
N ASN A 264 7.84 13.34 13.31
CA ASN A 264 8.43 12.75 14.51
C ASN A 264 8.06 13.52 15.80
N SER A 265 7.49 14.74 15.69
CA SER A 265 7.04 15.52 16.85
C SER A 265 5.76 16.31 16.55
N VAL A 266 5.10 16.76 17.61
CA VAL A 266 3.93 17.65 17.52
C VAL A 266 4.29 19.00 16.90
N GLU A 267 5.49 19.51 17.20
CA GLU A 267 6.02 20.76 16.66
C GLU A 267 6.17 20.68 15.14
N GLU A 268 6.69 19.55 14.63
CA GLU A 268 6.83 19.30 13.20
C GLU A 268 5.45 19.18 12.51
N ILE A 269 4.45 18.57 13.16
CA ILE A 269 3.07 18.56 12.66
C ILE A 269 2.51 19.99 12.57
N ASN A 270 2.69 20.80 13.62
CA ASN A 270 2.24 22.20 13.63
C ASN A 270 2.92 23.01 12.51
N GLN A 271 4.21 22.75 12.28
CA GLN A 271 4.95 23.37 11.18
C GLN A 271 4.41 22.93 9.81
N ALA A 272 4.04 21.64 9.65
CA ALA A 272 3.45 21.15 8.42
C ALA A 272 2.12 21.87 8.09
N PHE A 273 1.25 22.04 9.08
CA PHE A 273 0.03 22.84 8.91
C PHE A 273 0.29 24.31 8.59
N ALA A 274 1.29 24.93 9.22
CA ALA A 274 1.66 26.31 8.94
C ALA A 274 2.19 26.47 7.51
N ASP A 275 3.05 25.55 7.07
CA ASP A 275 3.62 25.56 5.72
C ASP A 275 2.55 25.34 4.65
N PHE A 276 1.60 24.41 4.88
CA PHE A 276 0.49 24.19 3.98
C PHE A 276 -0.39 25.42 3.83
N ARG A 277 -0.78 26.09 4.95
CA ARG A 277 -1.56 27.34 4.93
C ARG A 277 -0.82 28.48 4.24
N ALA A 278 0.51 28.49 4.31
CA ALA A 278 1.36 29.47 3.62
C ALA A 278 1.61 29.15 2.13
N GLY A 279 0.97 28.11 1.56
CA GLY A 279 1.11 27.72 0.17
C GLY A 279 2.45 27.09 -0.19
N ARG A 280 3.20 26.57 0.78
CA ARG A 280 4.55 25.99 0.55
C ARG A 280 4.55 24.60 -0.05
N PHE A 281 3.38 24.00 -0.29
CA PHE A 281 3.24 22.67 -0.91
C PHE A 281 3.02 22.76 -2.43
N GLY A 282 3.36 23.87 -3.05
CA GLY A 282 3.27 24.08 -4.49
C GLY A 282 2.02 24.84 -4.92
N VAL A 283 1.90 25.05 -6.22
CA VAL A 283 0.74 25.77 -6.80
C VAL A 283 -0.48 24.86 -6.76
N PRO A 284 -1.68 25.33 -6.38
CA PRO A 284 -2.91 24.54 -6.40
C PRO A 284 -3.17 23.88 -7.77
N ILE A 285 -3.69 22.64 -7.76
CA ILE A 285 -4.00 21.80 -8.93
C ILE A 285 -5.51 21.71 -9.14
#